data_e40cc30cd4ef97d57f0ad4e2faa0ec44
#
_entry.id   e40cc30cd4ef97d57f0ad4e2faa0ec44
#
_cell.length_a   1.000
_cell.length_b   1.000
_cell.length_c   1.000
_cell.angle_alpha   90.00
_cell.angle_beta   90.00
_cell.angle_gamma   90.00
#
_symmetry.space_group_name_H-M   'P 1'
#
loop_
_entity.id
_entity.type
_entity.pdbx_description
1 polymer ?
#
loop_
_entity_poly.entity_id
_entity_poly.type
_entity_poly.pdbx_seq_one_letter_code
_entity_poly.pdbx_strand_id
1 'polypeptide(L)'
;MGVTVAGQSSNGSKAIPRMPDGKPDFSGFWSLPYVPNMAASAAAEAAVPYTPEGLRAYRNHDAKDDPTSLCLYPGVPRIMQSPYPLQIVQTADQLVMLFEYMGLWRAIPTDGRSHRQGIEPTFMGDSVGRWDGDTLVIDTTGLNDRTWLDTAGHQHSDAMHVVERLRRTADTIVLEFTVDDPKMYSQPWKHERVIRPLPPIPGLPPLIEYSCNENNRDLEHLVSFKPAANR
;
A
#
# COMPACT_ATOMS: atom_id res chain seq x y z
N MET A 1 34.23 -37.49 37.85
CA MET A 1 33.97 -37.56 36.41
C MET A 1 32.77 -36.63 36.13
N GLY A 2 33.05 -35.44 35.65
CA GLY A 2 32.01 -34.46 35.33
C GLY A 2 31.69 -34.54 33.84
N VAL A 3 30.44 -34.80 33.50
CA VAL A 3 29.97 -34.76 32.11
C VAL A 3 29.44 -33.36 31.85
N THR A 4 30.19 -32.59 31.01
CA THR A 4 29.76 -31.31 30.53
C THR A 4 28.85 -31.52 29.33
N VAL A 5 27.55 -31.26 29.47
CA VAL A 5 26.61 -31.25 28.35
C VAL A 5 26.69 -29.87 27.71
N ALA A 6 27.33 -29.79 26.56
CA ALA A 6 27.33 -28.59 25.71
C ALA A 6 25.97 -28.53 25.00
N GLY A 7 25.11 -27.63 25.44
CA GLY A 7 23.90 -27.26 24.73
C GLY A 7 24.23 -26.45 23.49
N GLN A 8 24.16 -27.04 22.32
CA GLN A 8 24.16 -26.33 21.04
C GLN A 8 22.78 -25.70 20.86
N SER A 9 22.68 -24.38 21.08
CA SER A 9 21.57 -23.59 20.59
C SER A 9 21.74 -23.40 19.08
N SER A 10 21.10 -24.25 18.30
CA SER A 10 20.98 -24.03 16.85
C SER A 10 20.06 -22.82 16.62
N ASN A 11 20.64 -21.67 16.42
CA ASN A 11 19.97 -20.52 15.80
C ASN A 11 19.73 -20.86 14.31
N GLY A 12 18.87 -21.82 14.02
CA GLY A 12 18.40 -22.10 12.67
C GLY A 12 17.53 -20.94 12.22
N SER A 13 17.97 -20.14 11.24
CA SER A 13 17.09 -19.19 10.57
C SER A 13 15.90 -19.95 9.99
N LYS A 14 14.70 -19.60 10.41
CA LYS A 14 13.46 -20.20 9.92
C LYS A 14 13.37 -20.03 8.40
N ALA A 15 13.08 -21.12 7.68
CA ALA A 15 13.03 -21.09 6.22
C ALA A 15 11.89 -20.21 5.72
N ILE A 16 12.09 -19.59 4.56
CA ILE A 16 11.05 -18.81 3.86
C ILE A 16 10.00 -19.80 3.33
N PRO A 17 8.70 -19.60 3.60
CA PRO A 17 7.63 -20.40 2.99
C PRO A 17 7.66 -20.28 1.46
N ARG A 18 7.38 -21.40 0.76
CA ARG A 18 7.41 -21.45 -0.70
C ARG A 18 6.18 -22.14 -1.27
N MET A 19 5.76 -21.65 -2.43
CA MET A 19 4.78 -22.26 -3.30
C MET A 19 5.35 -23.54 -3.95
N PRO A 20 4.50 -24.42 -4.52
CA PRO A 20 4.97 -25.64 -5.21
C PRO A 20 5.92 -25.38 -6.38
N ASP A 21 5.85 -24.21 -7.02
CA ASP A 21 6.75 -23.77 -8.10
C ASP A 21 8.10 -23.23 -7.59
N GLY A 22 8.30 -23.24 -6.28
CA GLY A 22 9.51 -22.76 -5.60
C GLY A 22 9.57 -21.25 -5.34
N LYS A 23 8.60 -20.46 -5.80
CA LYS A 23 8.51 -19.02 -5.50
C LYS A 23 8.14 -18.80 -4.03
N PRO A 24 8.59 -17.70 -3.40
CA PRO A 24 8.14 -17.34 -2.07
C PRO A 24 6.62 -17.29 -1.98
N ASP A 25 6.06 -17.84 -0.90
CA ASP A 25 4.63 -17.86 -0.63
C ASP A 25 4.24 -16.64 0.19
N PHE A 26 3.47 -15.74 -0.40
CA PHE A 26 2.91 -14.56 0.24
C PHE A 26 1.50 -14.80 0.80
N SER A 27 0.90 -15.97 0.56
CA SER A 27 -0.48 -16.26 0.99
C SER A 27 -0.65 -16.10 2.48
N GLY A 28 -1.84 -15.70 2.90
CA GLY A 28 -2.19 -15.55 4.30
C GLY A 28 -2.83 -14.21 4.64
N PHE A 29 -3.01 -14.00 5.95
CA PHE A 29 -3.59 -12.78 6.49
C PHE A 29 -2.48 -11.92 7.11
N TRP A 30 -2.53 -10.64 6.80
CA TRP A 30 -1.47 -9.70 7.08
C TRP A 30 -2.01 -8.43 7.73
N SER A 31 -1.23 -7.86 8.64
CA SER A 31 -1.47 -6.55 9.25
C SER A 31 -0.62 -5.51 8.54
N LEU A 32 -1.28 -4.52 7.94
CA LEU A 32 -0.62 -3.41 7.29
C LEU A 32 -0.19 -2.35 8.32
N PRO A 33 0.94 -1.68 8.11
CA PRO A 33 1.35 -0.57 8.98
C PRO A 33 0.46 0.66 8.73
N TYR A 34 0.16 1.40 9.80
CA TYR A 34 -0.43 2.72 9.64
C TYR A 34 0.66 3.77 9.42
N VAL A 35 0.61 4.43 8.28
CA VAL A 35 1.55 5.51 7.93
C VAL A 35 0.78 6.75 7.52
N PRO A 36 0.40 7.60 8.49
CA PRO A 36 -0.34 8.83 8.22
C PRO A 36 0.49 9.89 7.49
N ASN A 37 1.81 9.82 7.60
CA ASN A 37 2.74 10.72 6.92
C ASN A 37 3.92 9.91 6.38
N MET A 38 4.08 9.88 5.08
CA MET A 38 5.18 9.17 4.43
C MET A 38 6.54 9.81 4.75
N ALA A 39 6.59 11.10 4.97
CA ALA A 39 7.81 11.80 5.37
C ALA A 39 8.27 11.49 6.80
N ALA A 40 7.43 10.96 7.67
CA ALA A 40 7.71 10.41 9.00
C ALA A 40 8.36 11.36 10.03
N SER A 41 9.07 12.42 9.62
CA SER A 41 9.73 13.39 10.50
C SER A 41 9.89 14.74 9.82
N ALA A 42 10.11 15.81 10.58
CA ALA A 42 10.35 17.14 10.02
C ALA A 42 11.59 17.21 9.13
N ALA A 43 12.64 16.44 9.45
CA ALA A 43 13.82 16.37 8.60
C ALA A 43 13.53 15.60 7.29
N ALA A 44 12.76 14.53 7.35
CA ALA A 44 12.33 13.79 6.16
C ALA A 44 11.35 14.62 5.32
N GLU A 45 10.48 15.42 5.94
CA GLU A 45 9.58 16.35 5.24
C GLU A 45 10.35 17.40 4.45
N ALA A 46 11.40 17.96 5.03
CA ALA A 46 12.27 18.92 4.35
C ALA A 46 13.07 18.29 3.18
N ALA A 47 13.22 16.97 3.19
CA ALA A 47 13.92 16.20 2.17
C ALA A 47 13.00 15.60 1.09
N VAL A 48 11.67 15.81 1.18
CA VAL A 48 10.74 15.37 0.13
C VAL A 48 11.08 16.06 -1.18
N PRO A 49 11.34 15.31 -2.25
CA PRO A 49 11.86 15.87 -3.50
C PRO A 49 10.74 16.52 -4.35
N TYR A 50 10.05 17.49 -3.79
CA TYR A 50 8.97 18.16 -4.53
C TYR A 50 9.48 18.92 -5.76
N THR A 51 8.67 18.92 -6.80
CA THR A 51 8.71 20.00 -7.81
C THR A 51 8.10 21.27 -7.22
N PRO A 52 8.26 22.44 -7.88
CA PRO A 52 7.52 23.65 -7.48
C PRO A 52 6.01 23.45 -7.43
N GLU A 53 5.45 22.63 -8.31
CA GLU A 53 4.02 22.28 -8.33
C GLU A 53 3.63 21.39 -7.15
N GLY A 54 4.38 20.30 -6.92
CA GLY A 54 4.13 19.40 -5.79
C GLY A 54 4.20 20.12 -4.45
N LEU A 55 5.20 21.00 -4.27
CA LEU A 55 5.33 21.81 -3.07
C LEU A 55 4.17 22.79 -2.89
N ARG A 56 3.69 23.40 -3.98
CA ARG A 56 2.52 24.28 -3.94
C ARG A 56 1.26 23.50 -3.57
N ALA A 57 1.03 22.34 -4.16
CA ALA A 57 -0.10 21.48 -3.85
C ALA A 57 -0.08 21.05 -2.37
N TYR A 58 1.07 20.58 -1.89
CA TYR A 58 1.25 20.19 -0.49
C TYR A 58 0.98 21.35 0.49
N ARG A 59 1.51 22.55 0.24
CA ARG A 59 1.31 23.71 1.12
C ARG A 59 -0.11 24.25 1.15
N ASN A 60 -0.87 24.01 0.11
CA ASN A 60 -2.23 24.54 -0.05
C ASN A 60 -3.33 23.53 0.27
N HIS A 61 -2.98 22.28 0.68
CA HIS A 61 -3.98 21.28 1.04
C HIS A 61 -4.69 21.67 2.35
N ASP A 62 -5.96 21.34 2.46
CA ASP A 62 -6.69 21.30 3.74
C ASP A 62 -6.96 19.82 4.06
N ALA A 63 -6.67 19.40 5.30
CA ALA A 63 -6.93 18.03 5.75
C ALA A 63 -8.40 17.58 5.55
N LYS A 64 -9.34 18.53 5.48
CA LYS A 64 -10.75 18.26 5.17
C LYS A 64 -10.97 17.80 3.74
N ASP A 65 -10.03 18.12 2.85
CA ASP A 65 -10.11 17.76 1.43
C ASP A 65 -9.50 16.37 1.16
N ASP A 66 -9.09 15.64 2.19
CA ASP A 66 -8.62 14.27 2.04
C ASP A 66 -9.71 13.42 1.35
N PRO A 67 -9.45 12.89 0.14
CA PRO A 67 -10.48 12.17 -0.61
C PRO A 67 -11.06 10.96 0.13
N THR A 68 -10.28 10.33 1.02
CA THR A 68 -10.76 9.18 1.80
C THR A 68 -11.78 9.57 2.86
N SER A 69 -11.82 10.84 3.29
CA SER A 69 -12.87 11.36 4.18
C SER A 69 -14.26 11.38 3.50
N LEU A 70 -14.26 11.44 2.17
CA LEU A 70 -15.45 11.35 1.32
C LEU A 70 -15.71 9.93 0.80
N CYS A 71 -15.10 8.91 1.42
CA CYS A 71 -15.19 7.51 0.99
C CYS A 71 -14.68 7.25 -0.44
N LEU A 72 -13.85 8.10 -1.00
CA LEU A 72 -13.11 7.78 -2.20
C LEU A 72 -11.98 6.79 -1.89
N TYR A 73 -11.66 5.96 -2.85
CA TYR A 73 -10.64 4.92 -2.66
C TYR A 73 -9.26 5.53 -2.40
N PRO A 74 -8.46 4.95 -1.51
CA PRO A 74 -7.14 5.49 -1.15
C PRO A 74 -6.12 5.41 -2.29
N GLY A 75 -6.34 4.54 -3.27
CA GLY A 75 -5.39 4.31 -4.35
C GLY A 75 -4.12 3.56 -3.90
N VAL A 76 -3.21 3.37 -4.85
CA VAL A 76 -1.88 2.80 -4.64
C VAL A 76 -0.87 3.96 -4.63
N PRO A 77 0.08 4.02 -3.67
CA PRO A 77 0.42 3.01 -2.66
C PRO A 77 -0.31 3.16 -1.32
N ARG A 78 -1.18 4.16 -1.13
CA ARG A 78 -1.80 4.48 0.16
C ARG A 78 -2.55 3.30 0.79
N ILE A 79 -3.21 2.46 -0.01
CA ILE A 79 -3.91 1.27 0.48
C ILE A 79 -2.99 0.33 1.28
N MET A 80 -1.70 0.24 0.90
CA MET A 80 -0.70 -0.58 1.56
C MET A 80 -0.18 0.03 2.87
N GLN A 81 -0.65 1.21 3.24
CA GLN A 81 -0.26 1.97 4.43
C GLN A 81 -1.45 2.27 5.35
N SER A 82 -2.62 1.75 5.00
CA SER A 82 -3.84 1.87 5.80
C SER A 82 -3.90 0.76 6.86
N PRO A 83 -4.30 1.05 8.12
CA PRO A 83 -4.14 0.13 9.27
C PRO A 83 -5.22 -0.95 9.32
N TYR A 84 -5.52 -1.56 8.19
CA TYR A 84 -6.57 -2.58 8.06
C TYR A 84 -5.96 -3.90 7.60
N PRO A 85 -6.57 -5.04 7.96
CA PRO A 85 -6.13 -6.35 7.52
C PRO A 85 -6.13 -6.51 6.00
N LEU A 86 -5.20 -7.35 5.54
CA LEU A 86 -5.04 -7.76 4.15
C LEU A 86 -4.99 -9.28 4.09
N GLN A 87 -5.75 -9.90 3.20
CA GLN A 87 -5.53 -11.29 2.77
C GLN A 87 -4.82 -11.29 1.41
N ILE A 88 -3.77 -12.08 1.32
CA ILE A 88 -3.11 -12.40 0.05
C ILE A 88 -3.47 -13.83 -0.33
N VAL A 89 -3.91 -14.01 -1.57
CA VAL A 89 -4.12 -15.30 -2.22
C VAL A 89 -3.18 -15.37 -3.42
N GLN A 90 -2.28 -16.33 -3.42
CA GLN A 90 -1.29 -16.50 -4.46
C GLN A 90 -1.53 -17.79 -5.23
N THR A 91 -1.47 -17.69 -6.55
CA THR A 91 -1.42 -18.82 -7.48
C THR A 91 -0.12 -18.78 -8.28
N ALA A 92 0.08 -19.71 -9.21
CA ALA A 92 1.29 -19.73 -10.04
C ALA A 92 1.40 -18.51 -10.98
N ASP A 93 0.26 -17.92 -11.37
CA ASP A 93 0.15 -16.92 -12.43
C ASP A 93 -0.41 -15.57 -11.95
N GLN A 94 -0.82 -15.46 -10.68
CA GLN A 94 -1.31 -14.20 -10.12
C GLN A 94 -1.21 -14.14 -8.60
N LEU A 95 -1.16 -12.91 -8.11
CA LEU A 95 -1.33 -12.57 -6.69
C LEU A 95 -2.57 -11.69 -6.54
N VAL A 96 -3.49 -12.10 -5.66
CA VAL A 96 -4.70 -11.33 -5.33
C VAL A 96 -4.58 -10.80 -3.92
N MET A 97 -4.75 -9.49 -3.76
CA MET A 97 -4.81 -8.80 -2.49
C MET A 97 -6.26 -8.42 -2.21
N LEU A 98 -6.79 -8.88 -1.07
CA LEU A 98 -8.14 -8.57 -0.58
C LEU A 98 -7.99 -7.71 0.67
N PHE A 99 -8.41 -6.46 0.58
CA PHE A 99 -8.30 -5.50 1.68
C PHE A 99 -9.61 -5.42 2.44
N GLU A 100 -9.55 -5.46 3.77
CA GLU A 100 -10.70 -5.13 4.60
C GLU A 100 -11.16 -3.70 4.32
N TYR A 101 -10.20 -2.77 4.21
CA TYR A 101 -10.50 -1.36 3.97
C TYR A 101 -11.30 -1.16 2.69
N MET A 102 -12.52 -0.68 2.84
CA MET A 102 -13.49 -0.41 1.74
C MET A 102 -13.83 -1.63 0.87
N GLY A 103 -13.54 -2.86 1.33
CA GLY A 103 -13.77 -4.07 0.54
C GLY A 103 -13.00 -4.12 -0.78
N LEU A 104 -11.85 -3.46 -0.85
CA LEU A 104 -11.08 -3.33 -2.08
C LEU A 104 -10.29 -4.60 -2.38
N TRP A 105 -9.93 -4.75 -3.65
CA TRP A 105 -9.07 -5.84 -4.10
C TRP A 105 -8.13 -5.38 -5.22
N ARG A 106 -7.02 -6.08 -5.37
CA ARG A 106 -6.07 -5.97 -6.48
C ARG A 106 -5.77 -7.36 -7.01
N ALA A 107 -6.01 -7.59 -8.30
CA ALA A 107 -5.52 -8.78 -8.99
C ALA A 107 -4.28 -8.38 -9.79
N ILE A 108 -3.17 -9.04 -9.50
CA ILE A 108 -1.85 -8.73 -10.06
C ILE A 108 -1.38 -9.96 -10.82
N PRO A 109 -1.53 -10.00 -12.15
CA PRO A 109 -1.00 -11.07 -12.99
C PRO A 109 0.52 -11.17 -12.85
N THR A 110 1.04 -12.39 -12.74
CA THR A 110 2.49 -12.68 -12.68
C THR A 110 2.95 -13.61 -13.80
N ASP A 111 2.13 -13.74 -14.82
CA ASP A 111 2.32 -14.61 -15.99
C ASP A 111 3.15 -13.98 -17.12
N GLY A 112 3.72 -12.80 -16.88
CA GLY A 112 4.57 -12.09 -17.83
C GLY A 112 3.83 -11.21 -18.83
N ARG A 113 2.50 -11.03 -18.66
CA ARG A 113 1.74 -10.09 -19.52
C ARG A 113 2.15 -8.65 -19.30
N SER A 114 1.97 -7.82 -20.32
CA SER A 114 2.14 -6.38 -20.24
C SER A 114 0.90 -5.70 -19.68
N HIS A 115 1.03 -4.42 -19.30
CA HIS A 115 -0.09 -3.55 -18.96
C HIS A 115 -1.14 -3.50 -20.08
N ARG A 116 -2.39 -3.38 -19.68
CA ARG A 116 -3.50 -3.16 -20.60
C ARG A 116 -3.36 -1.80 -21.28
N GLN A 117 -3.62 -1.74 -22.56
CA GLN A 117 -3.55 -0.50 -23.32
C GLN A 117 -4.92 0.19 -23.41
N GLY A 118 -4.91 1.53 -23.42
CA GLY A 118 -6.12 2.33 -23.65
C GLY A 118 -7.16 2.24 -22.54
N ILE A 119 -6.76 1.90 -21.32
CA ILE A 119 -7.66 1.91 -20.16
C ILE A 119 -7.77 3.32 -19.58
N GLU A 120 -8.95 3.66 -19.09
CA GLU A 120 -9.17 4.89 -18.31
C GLU A 120 -8.43 4.79 -16.96
N PRO A 121 -7.78 5.88 -16.50
CA PRO A 121 -7.13 5.91 -15.20
C PRO A 121 -8.10 5.64 -14.04
N THR A 122 -7.66 4.81 -13.08
CA THR A 122 -8.46 4.43 -11.92
C THR A 122 -7.74 4.74 -10.61
N PHE A 123 -8.40 4.62 -9.48
CA PHE A 123 -7.77 4.77 -8.16
C PHE A 123 -6.69 3.72 -7.90
N MET A 124 -6.89 2.49 -8.36
CA MET A 124 -6.00 1.37 -8.09
C MET A 124 -5.03 1.09 -9.24
N GLY A 125 -5.21 1.76 -10.38
CA GLY A 125 -4.38 1.58 -11.56
C GLY A 125 -4.50 0.21 -12.21
N ASP A 126 -3.57 -0.07 -13.09
CA ASP A 126 -3.32 -1.37 -13.72
C ASP A 126 -1.99 -1.91 -13.21
N SER A 127 -2.02 -3.06 -12.55
CA SER A 127 -0.84 -3.67 -11.94
C SER A 127 -0.46 -4.95 -12.67
N VAL A 128 0.83 -5.12 -12.95
CA VAL A 128 1.43 -6.36 -13.43
C VAL A 128 2.61 -6.74 -12.56
N GLY A 129 2.79 -8.03 -12.31
CA GLY A 129 3.87 -8.56 -11.48
C GLY A 129 4.89 -9.35 -12.30
N ARG A 130 6.14 -9.28 -11.89
CA ARG A 130 7.20 -10.15 -12.39
C ARG A 130 8.12 -10.59 -11.26
N TRP A 131 8.66 -11.77 -11.38
CA TRP A 131 9.63 -12.30 -10.42
C TRP A 131 11.06 -11.88 -10.78
N ASP A 132 11.76 -11.35 -9.80
CA ASP A 132 13.19 -11.04 -9.82
C ASP A 132 13.85 -11.87 -8.70
N GLY A 133 14.26 -13.09 -9.03
CA GLY A 133 14.66 -14.10 -8.04
C GLY A 133 13.53 -14.41 -7.05
N ASP A 134 13.76 -14.14 -5.78
CA ASP A 134 12.79 -14.30 -4.67
C ASP A 134 12.00 -13.00 -4.38
N THR A 135 12.13 -11.97 -5.21
CA THR A 135 11.39 -10.72 -5.08
C THR A 135 10.26 -10.67 -6.10
N LEU A 136 9.04 -10.42 -5.65
CA LEU A 136 7.95 -10.07 -6.55
C LEU A 136 7.99 -8.55 -6.78
N VAL A 137 8.20 -8.15 -8.04
CA VAL A 137 8.17 -6.76 -8.48
C VAL A 137 6.82 -6.49 -9.11
N ILE A 138 6.06 -5.57 -8.55
CA ILE A 138 4.76 -5.14 -9.05
C ILE A 138 4.92 -3.75 -9.65
N ASP A 139 4.52 -3.61 -10.89
CA ASP A 139 4.52 -2.37 -11.64
C ASP A 139 3.07 -1.88 -11.78
N THR A 140 2.79 -0.61 -11.44
CA THR A 140 1.43 -0.05 -11.46
C THR A 140 1.42 1.29 -12.17
N THR A 141 0.60 1.37 -13.21
CA THR A 141 0.36 2.57 -14.03
C THR A 141 -1.13 2.85 -14.17
N GLY A 142 -1.51 3.91 -14.88
CA GLY A 142 -2.92 4.24 -15.11
C GLY A 142 -3.66 4.62 -13.83
N LEU A 143 -2.97 5.29 -12.91
CA LEU A 143 -3.55 5.87 -11.71
C LEU A 143 -4.18 7.23 -12.04
N ASN A 144 -5.37 7.51 -11.47
CA ASN A 144 -5.95 8.85 -11.55
C ASN A 144 -5.36 9.76 -10.46
N ASP A 145 -5.59 11.07 -10.56
CA ASP A 145 -5.09 12.10 -9.65
C ASP A 145 -6.05 12.43 -8.48
N ARG A 146 -7.01 11.53 -8.20
CA ARG A 146 -8.15 11.82 -7.30
C ARG A 146 -7.91 11.33 -5.86
N THR A 147 -6.69 11.03 -5.48
CA THR A 147 -6.33 10.58 -4.13
C THR A 147 -5.04 11.23 -3.66
N TRP A 148 -4.69 11.01 -2.39
CA TRP A 148 -3.42 11.43 -1.80
C TRP A 148 -2.59 10.19 -1.45
N LEU A 149 -1.27 10.37 -1.35
CA LEU A 149 -0.35 9.29 -0.97
C LEU A 149 -0.48 8.92 0.52
N ASP A 150 -0.93 9.87 1.35
CA ASP A 150 -1.11 9.70 2.80
C ASP A 150 -2.09 10.75 3.35
N THR A 151 -2.34 10.72 4.67
CA THR A 151 -3.21 11.69 5.34
C THR A 151 -2.54 13.03 5.63
N ALA A 152 -1.21 13.12 5.46
CA ALA A 152 -0.48 14.39 5.60
C ALA A 152 -0.62 15.31 4.38
N GLY A 153 -1.29 14.84 3.31
CA GLY A 153 -1.60 15.67 2.15
C GLY A 153 -0.55 15.62 1.03
N HIS A 154 0.31 14.59 1.01
CA HIS A 154 1.19 14.36 -0.13
C HIS A 154 0.35 13.93 -1.33
N GLN A 155 0.32 14.78 -2.36
CA GLN A 155 -0.49 14.57 -3.56
C GLN A 155 0.34 13.92 -4.67
N HIS A 156 -0.36 13.39 -5.65
CA HIS A 156 0.21 12.89 -6.90
C HIS A 156 -0.63 13.33 -8.09
N SER A 157 -0.12 13.12 -9.28
CA SER A 157 -0.79 13.38 -10.53
C SER A 157 -1.19 12.09 -11.26
N ASP A 158 -1.84 12.24 -12.40
CA ASP A 158 -2.16 11.16 -13.34
C ASP A 158 -0.92 10.58 -14.06
N ALA A 159 0.23 11.26 -13.94
CA ALA A 159 1.51 10.76 -14.45
C ALA A 159 2.21 9.82 -13.48
N MET A 160 1.62 9.57 -12.31
CA MET A 160 2.25 8.71 -11.30
C MET A 160 2.42 7.28 -11.78
N HIS A 161 3.60 6.75 -11.53
CA HIS A 161 4.00 5.36 -11.68
C HIS A 161 4.50 4.82 -10.33
N VAL A 162 4.05 3.64 -9.95
CA VAL A 162 4.44 3.02 -8.68
C VAL A 162 5.06 1.66 -8.95
N VAL A 163 6.25 1.44 -8.42
CA VAL A 163 6.91 0.13 -8.41
C VAL A 163 7.00 -0.37 -6.99
N GLU A 164 6.40 -1.53 -6.72
CA GLU A 164 6.44 -2.22 -5.43
C GLU A 164 7.34 -3.45 -5.54
N ARG A 165 8.16 -3.70 -4.52
CA ARG A 165 9.04 -4.87 -4.42
C ARG A 165 8.74 -5.61 -3.12
N LEU A 166 8.14 -6.78 -3.23
CA LEU A 166 7.78 -7.62 -2.10
C LEU A 166 8.82 -8.70 -1.90
N ARG A 167 9.44 -8.72 -0.72
CA ARG A 167 10.36 -9.78 -0.29
C ARG A 167 9.78 -10.52 0.92
N ARG A 168 9.62 -11.83 0.79
CA ARG A 168 9.18 -12.69 1.89
C ARG A 168 10.35 -13.01 2.80
N THR A 169 10.16 -12.85 4.10
CA THR A 169 11.04 -13.46 5.11
C THR A 169 10.33 -14.68 5.71
N ALA A 170 10.92 -15.33 6.71
CA ALA A 170 10.25 -16.41 7.40
C ALA A 170 8.88 -16.00 7.98
N ASP A 171 8.81 -14.80 8.57
CA ASP A 171 7.66 -14.38 9.36
C ASP A 171 7.04 -13.05 8.87
N THR A 172 7.66 -12.31 7.95
CA THR A 172 7.16 -10.99 7.49
C THR A 172 7.25 -10.85 5.97
N ILE A 173 6.62 -9.81 5.45
CA ILE A 173 6.85 -9.31 4.09
C ILE A 173 7.51 -7.93 4.23
N VAL A 174 8.63 -7.74 3.54
CA VAL A 174 9.23 -6.42 3.35
C VAL A 174 8.71 -5.88 2.04
N LEU A 175 8.03 -4.75 2.11
CA LEU A 175 7.52 -3.99 0.98
C LEU A 175 8.38 -2.75 0.79
N GLU A 176 9.13 -2.70 -0.30
CA GLU A 176 9.72 -1.46 -0.80
C GLU A 176 8.81 -0.93 -1.91
N PHE A 177 8.55 0.36 -1.93
CA PHE A 177 7.87 0.97 -3.06
C PHE A 177 8.50 2.30 -3.44
N THR A 178 8.41 2.60 -4.72
CA THR A 178 8.92 3.82 -5.33
C THR A 178 7.74 4.53 -5.99
N VAL A 179 7.54 5.79 -5.61
CA VAL A 179 6.62 6.71 -6.29
C VAL A 179 7.45 7.53 -7.28
N ASP A 180 7.14 7.41 -8.56
CA ASP A 180 7.72 8.20 -9.63
C ASP A 180 6.62 9.04 -10.28
N ASP A 181 6.63 10.33 -10.02
CA ASP A 181 5.65 11.28 -10.55
C ASP A 181 6.37 12.59 -10.90
N PRO A 182 6.81 12.75 -12.14
CA PRO A 182 7.64 13.87 -12.55
C PRO A 182 6.92 15.23 -12.51
N LYS A 183 5.58 15.25 -12.40
CA LYS A 183 4.83 16.49 -12.20
C LYS A 183 4.92 16.96 -10.74
N MET A 184 4.93 16.02 -9.78
CA MET A 184 4.85 16.32 -8.36
C MET A 184 6.19 16.20 -7.64
N TYR A 185 7.08 15.30 -8.08
CA TYR A 185 8.37 15.01 -7.45
C TYR A 185 9.51 15.10 -8.47
N SER A 186 10.59 15.78 -8.11
CA SER A 186 11.76 16.02 -8.97
C SER A 186 12.65 14.78 -9.15
N GLN A 187 12.45 13.76 -8.31
CA GLN A 187 13.08 12.44 -8.40
C GLN A 187 12.18 11.37 -7.75
N PRO A 188 12.35 10.09 -8.09
CA PRO A 188 11.58 9.01 -7.49
C PRO A 188 11.73 8.99 -5.96
N TRP A 189 10.60 8.89 -5.26
CA TRP A 189 10.51 8.88 -3.81
C TRP A 189 10.32 7.45 -3.30
N LYS A 190 11.28 6.95 -2.52
CA LYS A 190 11.35 5.55 -2.09
C LYS A 190 10.99 5.37 -0.63
N HIS A 191 10.29 4.26 -0.34
CA HIS A 191 9.86 3.89 0.99
C HIS A 191 10.02 2.40 1.23
N GLU A 192 10.17 2.02 2.51
CA GLU A 192 10.13 0.63 2.95
C GLU A 192 9.12 0.48 4.09
N ARG A 193 8.42 -0.64 4.09
CA ARG A 193 7.46 -1.05 5.12
C ARG A 193 7.64 -2.52 5.46
N VAL A 194 7.33 -2.86 6.72
CA VAL A 194 7.30 -4.26 7.15
C VAL A 194 5.85 -4.63 7.45
N ILE A 195 5.36 -5.60 6.69
CA ILE A 195 4.03 -6.17 6.83
C ILE A 195 4.16 -7.43 7.69
N ARG A 196 3.35 -7.54 8.73
CA ARG A 196 3.41 -8.63 9.72
C ARG A 196 2.22 -9.55 9.59
N PRO A 197 2.33 -10.82 10.01
CA PRO A 197 1.17 -11.70 10.11
C PRO A 197 0.09 -11.03 10.97
N LEU A 198 -1.16 -11.16 10.53
CA LEU A 198 -2.31 -10.71 11.32
C LEU A 198 -2.48 -11.65 12.52
N PRO A 199 -2.42 -11.14 13.76
CA PRO A 199 -2.71 -11.98 14.92
C PRO A 199 -4.18 -12.39 14.94
N PRO A 200 -4.52 -13.66 15.24
CA PRO A 200 -5.91 -14.08 15.34
C PRO A 200 -6.60 -13.42 16.53
N ILE A 201 -7.84 -12.97 16.33
CA ILE A 201 -8.70 -12.47 17.39
C ILE A 201 -9.76 -13.52 17.67
N PRO A 202 -9.82 -14.12 18.88
CA PRO A 202 -10.80 -15.15 19.19
C PRO A 202 -12.23 -14.69 18.91
N GLY A 203 -12.98 -15.49 18.15
CA GLY A 203 -14.38 -15.22 17.84
C GLY A 203 -14.63 -14.27 16.67
N LEU A 204 -13.59 -13.74 16.05
CA LEU A 204 -13.72 -12.89 14.86
C LEU A 204 -13.06 -13.56 13.63
N PRO A 205 -13.64 -13.37 12.42
CA PRO A 205 -12.96 -13.74 11.19
C PRO A 205 -11.74 -12.84 10.98
N PRO A 206 -10.74 -13.28 10.19
CA PRO A 206 -9.53 -12.49 9.92
C PRO A 206 -9.79 -11.19 9.16
N LEU A 207 -10.83 -11.14 8.33
CA LEU A 207 -11.35 -9.95 7.68
C LEU A 207 -12.80 -9.78 8.08
N ILE A 208 -13.20 -8.57 8.39
CA ILE A 208 -14.58 -8.20 8.68
C ILE A 208 -15.13 -7.32 7.57
N GLU A 209 -16.44 -7.20 7.52
CA GLU A 209 -17.09 -6.27 6.61
C GLU A 209 -16.72 -4.83 6.98
N TYR A 210 -16.40 -4.02 5.98
CA TYR A 210 -16.13 -2.60 6.13
C TYR A 210 -17.04 -1.79 5.23
N SER A 211 -17.74 -0.83 5.82
CA SER A 211 -18.54 0.15 5.10
C SER A 211 -18.09 1.56 5.52
N CYS A 212 -17.56 2.32 4.57
CA CYS A 212 -17.10 3.68 4.83
C CYS A 212 -18.23 4.62 5.30
N ASN A 213 -19.47 4.36 4.87
CA ASN A 213 -20.63 5.19 5.20
C ASN A 213 -21.40 4.69 6.43
N GLU A 214 -21.02 3.54 7.00
CA GLU A 214 -21.69 3.00 8.17
C GLU A 214 -21.39 3.83 9.41
N ASN A 215 -22.45 4.23 10.12
CA ASN A 215 -22.34 5.10 11.31
C ASN A 215 -21.63 6.44 11.08
N ASN A 216 -21.49 6.89 9.84
CA ASN A 216 -20.95 8.22 9.55
C ASN A 216 -21.97 9.28 10.01
N ARG A 217 -21.82 9.71 11.28
CA ARG A 217 -22.66 10.74 11.90
C ARG A 217 -22.15 12.15 11.62
N ASP A 218 -20.98 12.26 11.00
CA ASP A 218 -20.30 13.52 10.73
C ASP A 218 -20.61 14.11 9.35
N LEU A 219 -21.59 13.56 8.62
CA LEU A 219 -21.99 14.08 7.29
C LEU A 219 -22.27 15.58 7.33
N GLU A 220 -22.89 16.09 8.39
CA GLU A 220 -23.12 17.52 8.58
C GLU A 220 -21.85 18.32 8.82
N HIS A 221 -20.80 17.69 9.38
CA HIS A 221 -19.50 18.30 9.63
C HIS A 221 -18.52 18.12 8.45
N LEU A 222 -18.66 17.05 7.69
CA LEU A 222 -17.84 16.76 6.51
C LEU A 222 -18.27 17.60 5.30
N VAL A 223 -19.54 18.02 5.24
CA VAL A 223 -20.11 18.74 4.10
C VAL A 223 -20.41 20.18 4.49
N SER A 224 -19.39 20.98 4.79
CA SER A 224 -19.55 22.42 4.67
C SER A 224 -19.46 22.82 3.18
N PHE A 225 -20.45 22.43 2.38
CA PHE A 225 -20.66 23.04 1.08
C PHE A 225 -20.98 24.53 1.34
N LYS A 226 -20.03 25.39 1.14
CA LYS A 226 -20.37 26.79 0.88
C LYS A 226 -21.12 26.81 -0.43
N PRO A 227 -22.42 27.21 -0.44
CA PRO A 227 -23.12 27.39 -1.70
C PRO A 227 -22.25 28.31 -2.58
N ALA A 228 -22.09 27.93 -3.84
CA ALA A 228 -21.42 28.82 -4.79
C ALA A 228 -22.08 30.18 -4.68
N ALA A 229 -21.30 31.20 -4.35
CA ALA A 229 -21.81 32.57 -4.37
C ALA A 229 -22.38 32.80 -5.76
N ASN A 230 -23.68 33.08 -5.83
CA ASN A 230 -24.33 33.42 -7.09
C ASN A 230 -23.51 34.53 -7.78
N ARG A 231 -22.94 34.18 -8.90
CA ARG A 231 -22.34 35.17 -9.83
C ARG A 231 -23.44 35.79 -10.65
#